data_7137abbe63421b709551cc9efbfa45c3
#
_entry.id   7137abbe63421b709551cc9efbfa45c3
#
_cell.length_a   1.000
_cell.length_b   1.000
_cell.length_c   1.000
_cell.angle_alpha   90.00
_cell.angle_beta   90.00
_cell.angle_gamma   90.00
#
_symmetry.space_group_name_H-M   'P 1'
#
loop_
_entity.id
_entity.type
_entity.pdbx_description
1 polymer ?
#
loop_
_entity_poly.entity_id
_entity_poly.type
_entity_poly.pdbx_seq_one_letter_code
_entity_poly.pdbx_strand_id
1 'polypeptide(L)'
;MSDVDETVTDAVEEVEEVAVEEAAPAAAVPAEEADGTRENPRKIREGVVVSTSMDKTIVVEAVDRVRHRRYAKTVQRSNKLFTHDETNDANVGDRVRIQETRPMSKRKRWRLVEVIERAR
;
A
#
# COMPACT_ATOMS: atom_id res chain seq x y z
N MET A 1 -48.27 10.22 -66.09
CA MET A 1 -47.01 10.38 -66.75
C MET A 1 -45.98 10.42 -65.68
N SER A 2 -45.48 9.28 -65.56
CA SER A 2 -44.10 8.89 -65.78
C SER A 2 -43.26 9.29 -64.60
N ASP A 3 -43.00 8.34 -63.87
CA ASP A 3 -41.86 7.48 -63.91
C ASP A 3 -40.70 8.01 -63.13
N VAL A 4 -40.42 7.21 -62.43
CA VAL A 4 -39.25 6.39 -62.23
C VAL A 4 -38.44 6.90 -61.12
N ASP A 5 -38.25 6.09 -60.39
CA ASP A 5 -37.23 5.09 -60.26
C ASP A 5 -36.42 5.40 -58.99
N GLU A 6 -36.62 4.61 -58.07
CA GLU A 6 -35.88 3.38 -58.04
C GLU A 6 -34.44 3.55 -57.68
N THR A 7 -34.14 2.83 -56.73
CA THR A 7 -32.81 2.44 -56.34
C THR A 7 -32.04 3.41 -55.47
N VAL A 8 -32.39 3.38 -54.27
CA VAL A 8 -31.32 3.36 -53.30
C VAL A 8 -31.47 2.12 -52.44
N THR A 9 -31.26 1.10 -53.11
CA THR A 9 -30.80 -0.09 -52.51
C THR A 9 -29.41 0.16 -52.00
N ASP A 10 -29.28 -0.22 -50.75
CA ASP A 10 -28.24 -1.14 -50.47
C ASP A 10 -26.85 -0.56 -50.42
N ALA A 11 -26.57 -0.06 -49.29
CA ALA A 11 -25.22 -0.10 -48.73
C ALA A 11 -25.26 0.17 -47.25
N VAL A 12 -26.19 -0.38 -46.59
CA VAL A 12 -26.18 -0.43 -45.16
C VAL A 12 -26.08 -1.87 -44.75
N GLU A 13 -25.13 -2.47 -45.31
CA GLU A 13 -24.75 -3.78 -44.88
C GLU A 13 -23.27 -3.76 -44.82
N GLU A 14 -22.85 -3.58 -43.75
CA GLU A 14 -21.67 -4.13 -43.10
C GLU A 14 -21.24 -3.18 -42.05
N VAL A 15 -22.08 -3.11 -41.07
CA VAL A 15 -21.49 -2.95 -39.74
C VAL A 15 -20.87 -4.28 -39.45
N GLU A 16 -19.70 -4.48 -39.98
CA GLU A 16 -18.85 -5.51 -39.46
C GLU A 16 -18.80 -5.33 -37.94
N GLU A 17 -19.41 -6.22 -37.37
CA GLU A 17 -19.18 -6.68 -36.02
C GLU A 17 -17.69 -6.78 -35.84
N VAL A 18 -17.11 -5.66 -35.44
CA VAL A 18 -15.80 -5.68 -34.87
C VAL A 18 -15.98 -6.38 -33.53
N ALA A 19 -15.74 -7.65 -33.59
CA ALA A 19 -15.50 -8.42 -32.40
C ALA A 19 -14.44 -7.63 -31.60
N VAL A 20 -14.90 -6.95 -30.61
CA VAL A 20 -14.03 -6.47 -29.57
C VAL A 20 -13.53 -7.71 -28.88
N GLU A 21 -12.50 -8.24 -29.43
CA GLU A 21 -11.66 -9.18 -28.73
C GLU A 21 -11.11 -8.42 -27.56
N GLU A 22 -11.77 -8.64 -26.48
CA GLU A 22 -11.37 -8.24 -25.16
C GLU A 22 -10.07 -8.97 -24.83
N ALA A 23 -9.02 -8.45 -25.41
CA ALA A 23 -7.69 -8.71 -24.90
C ALA A 23 -7.61 -7.99 -23.56
N ALA A 24 -7.91 -8.71 -22.51
CA ALA A 24 -7.54 -8.30 -21.18
C ALA A 24 -6.07 -7.88 -21.23
N PRO A 25 -5.73 -6.66 -20.86
CA PRO A 25 -4.35 -6.33 -20.67
C PRO A 25 -3.88 -7.19 -19.52
N ALA A 26 -3.13 -8.21 -19.85
CA ALA A 26 -2.23 -8.79 -18.88
C ALA A 26 -1.45 -7.58 -18.34
N ALA A 27 -1.76 -7.21 -17.12
CA ALA A 27 -0.96 -6.26 -16.41
C ALA A 27 0.43 -6.89 -16.31
N ALA A 28 1.24 -6.53 -17.27
CA ALA A 28 2.66 -6.66 -17.15
C ALA A 28 3.01 -5.74 -15.98
N VAL A 29 3.08 -6.31 -14.81
CA VAL A 29 3.86 -5.77 -13.73
C VAL A 29 5.23 -5.54 -14.34
N PRO A 30 5.73 -4.33 -14.45
CA PRO A 30 7.10 -4.16 -14.82
C PRO A 30 7.88 -4.94 -13.77
N ALA A 31 8.52 -5.99 -14.22
CA ALA A 31 9.60 -6.57 -13.47
C ALA A 31 10.62 -5.44 -13.38
N GLU A 32 10.59 -4.69 -12.28
CA GLU A 32 11.70 -3.84 -11.92
C GLU A 32 12.90 -4.75 -11.86
N GLU A 33 13.75 -4.53 -12.82
CA GLU A 33 15.03 -5.17 -12.95
C GLU A 33 15.72 -5.09 -11.58
N ALA A 34 15.89 -6.26 -11.02
CA ALA A 34 16.70 -6.41 -9.84
C ALA A 34 18.14 -6.03 -10.21
N ASP A 35 18.43 -4.75 -10.11
CA ASP A 35 19.80 -4.29 -10.00
C ASP A 35 20.39 -5.02 -8.80
N GLY A 36 21.44 -5.77 -9.07
CA GLY A 36 22.05 -6.74 -8.16
C GLY A 36 22.74 -6.17 -6.94
N THR A 37 22.35 -4.99 -6.51
CA THR A 37 22.65 -4.45 -5.20
C THR A 37 21.74 -5.15 -4.22
N ARG A 38 22.26 -6.05 -3.42
CA ARG A 38 21.55 -6.67 -2.30
C ARG A 38 21.11 -5.57 -1.34
N GLU A 39 20.02 -4.91 -1.67
CA GLU A 39 19.33 -4.06 -0.73
C GLU A 39 18.89 -4.95 0.41
N ASN A 40 19.55 -4.79 1.54
CA ASN A 40 19.07 -5.41 2.77
C ASN A 40 17.74 -4.76 3.11
N PRO A 41 16.60 -5.40 2.82
CA PRO A 41 15.30 -4.77 2.95
C PRO A 41 15.06 -4.49 4.43
N ARG A 42 15.13 -3.22 4.80
CA ARG A 42 14.83 -2.80 6.15
C ARG A 42 13.37 -3.11 6.46
N LYS A 43 13.10 -3.60 7.64
CA LYS A 43 11.74 -3.94 8.05
C LYS A 43 10.87 -2.71 8.09
N ILE A 44 9.70 -2.81 7.48
CA ILE A 44 8.66 -1.80 7.53
C ILE A 44 7.50 -2.39 8.34
N ARG A 45 6.92 -1.56 9.22
CA ARG A 45 5.77 -1.94 10.03
C ARG A 45 4.77 -0.80 10.08
N GLU A 46 3.53 -1.16 10.29
CA GLU A 46 2.45 -0.23 10.55
C GLU A 46 1.99 -0.38 12.00
N GLY A 47 1.58 0.73 12.58
CA GLY A 47 1.09 0.74 13.95
C GLY A 47 0.34 2.01 14.27
N VAL A 48 -0.19 2.08 15.47
CA VAL A 48 -0.92 3.24 16.00
C VAL A 48 -0.06 3.96 17.03
N VAL A 49 -0.05 5.26 16.98
CA VAL A 49 0.68 6.09 17.94
C VAL A 49 -0.05 6.08 19.27
N VAL A 50 0.64 5.64 20.33
CA VAL A 50 0.10 5.57 21.69
C VAL A 50 0.49 6.79 22.51
N SER A 51 1.67 7.34 22.28
CA SER A 51 2.17 8.47 23.04
C SER A 51 3.13 9.33 22.23
N THR A 52 3.03 10.65 22.43
CA THR A 52 3.89 11.68 21.83
C THR A 52 4.49 12.60 22.89
N SER A 53 4.57 12.15 24.15
CA SER A 53 5.02 12.98 25.28
C SER A 53 6.51 13.32 25.24
N MET A 54 7.29 12.60 24.46
CA MET A 54 8.73 12.81 24.32
C MET A 54 9.03 13.66 23.10
N ASP A 55 10.00 14.56 23.24
CA ASP A 55 10.48 15.35 22.12
C ASP A 55 11.17 14.46 21.07
N LYS A 56 10.83 14.68 19.79
CA LYS A 56 11.35 13.92 18.62
C LYS A 56 11.23 12.38 18.76
N THR A 57 10.32 11.92 19.58
CA THR A 57 10.15 10.49 19.81
C THR A 57 8.69 10.15 20.08
N ILE A 58 8.14 9.29 19.25
CA ILE A 58 6.79 8.76 19.42
C ILE A 58 6.85 7.28 19.82
N VAL A 59 5.84 6.83 20.54
CA VAL A 59 5.65 5.43 20.88
C VAL A 59 4.55 4.87 19.98
N VAL A 60 4.92 3.89 19.15
CA VAL A 60 4.01 3.24 18.23
C VAL A 60 3.73 1.82 18.70
N GLU A 61 2.48 1.45 18.76
CA GLU A 61 2.03 0.09 19.03
C GLU A 61 1.79 -0.65 17.72
N ALA A 62 2.62 -1.64 17.44
CA ALA A 62 2.47 -2.53 16.30
C ALA A 62 1.81 -3.84 16.76
N VAL A 63 0.74 -4.26 16.09
CA VAL A 63 0.01 -5.48 16.42
C VAL A 63 0.35 -6.55 15.40
N ASP A 64 0.98 -7.61 15.88
CA ASP A 64 1.31 -8.80 15.10
C ASP A 64 0.35 -9.95 15.41
N ARG A 65 -0.10 -10.66 14.39
CA ARG A 65 -0.88 -11.88 14.55
C ARG A 65 0.04 -13.09 14.44
N VAL A 66 0.22 -13.79 15.55
CA VAL A 66 1.13 -14.93 15.63
C VAL A 66 0.37 -16.19 16.04
N ARG A 67 0.67 -17.31 15.39
CA ARG A 67 0.11 -18.59 15.79
C ARG A 67 0.72 -19.06 17.11
N HIS A 68 -0.14 -19.40 18.07
CA HIS A 68 0.33 -19.94 19.33
C HIS A 68 0.89 -21.35 19.12
N ARG A 69 2.12 -21.61 19.54
CA ARG A 69 2.84 -22.86 19.27
C ARG A 69 2.12 -24.10 19.82
N ARG A 70 1.57 -24.01 21.02
CA ARG A 70 0.96 -25.15 21.70
C ARG A 70 -0.52 -25.36 21.33
N TYR A 71 -1.28 -24.28 21.24
CA TYR A 71 -2.73 -24.35 21.05
C TYR A 71 -3.19 -24.15 19.61
N ALA A 72 -2.25 -23.97 18.67
CA ALA A 72 -2.52 -23.76 17.24
C ALA A 72 -3.55 -22.64 16.91
N LYS A 73 -3.79 -21.75 17.88
CA LYS A 73 -4.70 -20.62 17.78
C LYS A 73 -3.93 -19.35 17.38
N THR A 74 -4.55 -18.48 16.60
CA THR A 74 -3.98 -17.17 16.27
C THR A 74 -4.19 -16.20 17.44
N VAL A 75 -3.10 -15.65 17.93
CA VAL A 75 -3.07 -14.68 19.04
C VAL A 75 -2.51 -13.35 18.52
N GLN A 76 -3.12 -12.26 18.93
CA GLN A 76 -2.60 -10.92 18.70
C GLN A 76 -1.55 -10.59 19.78
N ARG A 77 -0.41 -10.10 19.34
CA ARG A 77 0.63 -9.57 20.22
C ARG A 77 0.93 -8.14 19.83
N SER A 78 0.82 -7.24 20.80
CA SER A 78 1.21 -5.86 20.61
C SER A 78 2.62 -5.62 21.11
N ASN A 79 3.40 -4.89 20.33
CA ASN A 79 4.75 -4.48 20.67
C ASN A 79 4.84 -2.96 20.61
N LYS A 80 5.34 -2.33 21.67
CA LYS A 80 5.60 -0.89 21.71
C LYS A 80 6.98 -0.60 21.16
N LEU A 81 7.03 0.18 20.08
CA LEU A 81 8.24 0.56 19.37
C LEU A 81 8.50 2.05 19.54
N PHE A 82 9.72 2.40 19.93
CA PHE A 82 10.15 3.79 20.02
C PHE A 82 10.63 4.25 18.64
N THR A 83 9.97 5.26 18.11
CA THR A 83 10.17 5.74 16.74
C THR A 83 10.64 7.18 16.75
N HIS A 84 11.60 7.49 15.90
CA HIS A 84 12.09 8.85 15.72
C HIS A 84 11.17 9.63 14.78
N ASP A 85 10.69 10.76 15.26
CA ASP A 85 9.93 11.74 14.51
C ASP A 85 10.64 13.10 14.65
N GLU A 86 11.29 13.55 13.58
CA GLU A 86 12.08 14.79 13.59
C GLU A 86 11.21 16.03 13.72
N THR A 87 10.03 15.98 13.11
CA THR A 87 9.13 17.13 12.98
C THR A 87 8.05 17.19 14.04
N ASN A 88 7.87 16.13 14.83
CA ASN A 88 6.76 15.96 15.78
C ASN A 88 5.39 16.08 15.06
N ASP A 89 5.27 15.49 13.88
CA ASP A 89 4.06 15.58 13.05
C ASP A 89 2.98 14.57 13.47
N ALA A 90 3.37 13.45 14.06
CA ALA A 90 2.44 12.40 14.47
C ALA A 90 1.76 12.70 15.80
N ASN A 91 0.44 12.53 15.84
CA ASN A 91 -0.37 12.68 17.04
C ASN A 91 -0.81 11.34 17.61
N VAL A 92 -1.25 11.35 18.86
CA VAL A 92 -1.79 10.16 19.54
C VAL A 92 -3.03 9.68 18.80
N GLY A 93 -3.05 8.39 18.45
CA GLY A 93 -4.14 7.77 17.70
C GLY A 93 -3.91 7.66 16.19
N ASP A 94 -2.91 8.35 15.65
CA ASP A 94 -2.58 8.30 14.23
C ASP A 94 -2.05 6.90 13.85
N ARG A 95 -2.44 6.45 12.65
CA ARG A 95 -1.87 5.25 12.04
C ARG A 95 -0.68 5.64 11.20
N VAL A 96 0.46 5.07 11.54
CA VAL A 96 1.74 5.45 10.95
C VAL A 96 2.50 4.25 10.38
N ARG A 97 3.31 4.53 9.35
CA ARG A 97 4.26 3.58 8.80
C ARG A 97 5.65 3.91 9.29
N ILE A 98 6.31 2.93 9.87
CA ILE A 98 7.64 3.04 10.45
C ILE A 98 8.63 2.10 9.78
N GLN A 99 9.87 2.52 9.67
CA GLN A 99 10.95 1.74 9.06
C GLN A 99 12.08 1.53 10.07
N GLU A 100 12.64 0.32 10.06
CA GLU A 100 13.84 0.01 10.85
C GLU A 100 15.03 0.83 10.33
N THR A 101 15.82 1.35 11.26
CA THR A 101 17.01 2.16 10.98
C THR A 101 18.16 1.75 11.88
N ARG A 102 19.30 2.39 11.72
CA ARG A 102 20.42 2.20 12.65
C ARG A 102 20.00 2.54 14.09
N PRO A 103 20.62 1.96 15.11
CA PRO A 103 20.37 2.34 16.49
C PRO A 103 20.65 3.83 16.72
N MET A 104 19.62 4.60 17.02
CA MET A 104 19.74 6.03 17.35
C MET A 104 19.90 6.26 18.84
N SER A 105 19.27 5.41 19.66
CA SER A 105 19.39 5.41 21.10
C SER A 105 19.23 3.99 21.64
N LYS A 106 19.30 3.83 22.98
CA LYS A 106 19.15 2.52 23.64
C LYS A 106 17.89 1.76 23.18
N ARG A 107 16.77 2.46 22.99
CA ARG A 107 15.48 1.86 22.60
C ARG A 107 15.01 2.23 21.21
N LYS A 108 15.54 3.32 20.63
CA LYS A 108 15.08 3.88 19.36
C LYS A 108 15.82 3.23 18.19
N ARG A 109 15.11 2.44 17.38
CA ARG A 109 15.63 1.75 16.20
C ARG A 109 14.74 1.90 14.99
N TRP A 110 13.71 2.73 15.12
CA TRP A 110 12.70 2.97 14.11
C TRP A 110 12.61 4.45 13.80
N ARG A 111 12.27 4.79 12.57
CA ARG A 111 11.96 6.15 12.15
C ARG A 111 10.57 6.19 11.54
N LEU A 112 9.91 7.31 11.69
CA LEU A 112 8.66 7.61 11.00
C LEU A 112 8.95 7.80 9.51
N VAL A 113 8.16 7.15 8.66
CA VAL A 113 8.22 7.33 7.21
C VAL A 113 7.08 8.23 6.76
N GLU A 114 5.87 7.86 7.16
CA GLU A 114 4.66 8.60 6.80
C GLU A 114 3.54 8.36 7.81
N VAL A 115 2.61 9.30 7.84
CA VAL A 115 1.34 9.17 8.56
C VAL A 115 0.29 8.72 7.54
N ILE A 116 -0.23 7.50 7.70
CA ILE A 116 -1.19 6.89 6.78
C ILE A 116 -2.58 7.49 7.03
N GLU A 117 -2.96 7.56 8.29
CA GLU A 117 -4.28 8.01 8.70
C GLU A 117 -4.16 8.83 9.98
N ARG A 118 -4.78 10.00 9.99
CA ARG A 118 -4.83 10.85 11.17
C ARG A 118 -6.07 10.55 12.00
N ALA A 119 -5.90 10.47 13.31
CA ALA A 119 -7.01 10.35 14.23
C ALA A 119 -7.88 11.61 14.16
N ARG A 120 -9.18 11.38 14.13
CA ARG A 120 -10.19 12.47 14.21
C ARG A 120 -10.53 12.78 15.65
#